data_cf1a74a6d5aa81bd31cada20eb5f02b9
#
_entry.id   cf1a74a6d5aa81bd31cada20eb5f02b9
#
_cell.length_a   1.000
_cell.length_b   1.000
_cell.length_c   1.000
_cell.angle_alpha   90.00
_cell.angle_beta   90.00
_cell.angle_gamma   90.00
#
_symmetry.space_group_name_H-M   'P 1'
#
loop_
_entity.id
_entity.type
_entity.pdbx_description
1 polymer ?
#
loop_
_entity_poly.entity_id
_entity_poly.type
_entity_poly.pdbx_seq_one_letter_code
_entity_poly.pdbx_strand_id
1 'polypeptide(L)'
;MLKLDKLPDRATAKISFTASADLKSLLNDYAEIYRRTYGNKEGVPELIPFMLEAFINADPGFKRARRELEDARQSKPAIQTKEV
;
A
#
# COMPACT_ATOMS: atom_id res chain seq x y z
N MET A 1 -9.62 27.80 -21.51
CA MET A 1 -10.12 26.61 -20.82
C MET A 1 -9.44 25.37 -21.35
N LEU A 2 -8.85 24.61 -20.46
CA LEU A 2 -8.15 23.43 -20.89
C LEU A 2 -9.10 22.25 -20.98
N LYS A 3 -8.91 21.43 -21.97
CA LYS A 3 -9.71 20.23 -22.10
C LYS A 3 -9.25 19.15 -21.16
N LEU A 4 -7.98 19.17 -20.81
CA LEU A 4 -7.44 18.16 -19.92
C LEU A 4 -7.78 18.50 -18.50
N ASP A 5 -8.38 17.56 -17.81
CA ASP A 5 -8.67 17.76 -16.41
C ASP A 5 -7.40 17.77 -15.61
N LYS A 6 -7.51 18.26 -14.39
CA LYS A 6 -6.39 18.22 -13.51
C LYS A 6 -5.92 16.79 -13.35
N LEU A 7 -4.62 16.60 -13.48
CA LEU A 7 -4.08 15.26 -13.36
C LEU A 7 -4.27 14.72 -11.95
N PRO A 8 -4.40 13.40 -11.82
CA PRO A 8 -4.52 12.81 -10.50
C PRO A 8 -3.31 13.14 -9.65
N ASP A 9 -3.56 13.22 -8.37
CA ASP A 9 -2.49 13.46 -7.44
C ASP A 9 -1.51 12.30 -7.48
N ARG A 10 -0.27 12.60 -7.76
CA ARG A 10 0.77 11.60 -7.82
C ARG A 10 1.70 11.67 -6.63
N ALA A 11 1.26 12.33 -5.60
CA ALA A 11 2.08 12.45 -4.41
C ALA A 11 2.37 11.06 -3.85
N THR A 12 3.58 10.89 -3.39
CA THR A 12 3.98 9.65 -2.75
C THR A 12 4.42 9.96 -1.35
N ALA A 13 4.39 8.96 -0.50
CA ALA A 13 4.84 9.09 0.86
C ALA A 13 5.88 8.02 1.11
N LYS A 14 6.94 8.42 1.79
CA LYS A 14 8.01 7.49 2.09
C LYS A 14 7.68 6.75 3.37
N ILE A 15 7.77 5.43 3.31
CA ILE A 15 7.51 4.60 4.46
C ILE A 15 8.75 3.75 4.72
N SER A 16 9.21 3.74 5.95
CA SER A 16 10.36 2.96 6.32
C SER A 16 9.98 1.96 7.40
N PHE A 17 10.61 0.80 7.37
CA PHE A 17 10.36 -0.20 8.40
C PHE A 17 11.61 -1.03 8.59
N THR A 18 11.66 -1.68 9.75
CA THR A 18 12.78 -2.56 10.08
C THR A 18 12.35 -3.99 9.86
N ALA A 19 13.12 -4.73 9.08
CA ALA A 19 12.79 -6.11 8.78
C ALA A 19 13.72 -7.03 9.56
N SER A 20 13.19 -8.19 9.96
CA SER A 20 14.05 -9.20 10.55
C SER A 20 14.98 -9.74 9.48
N ALA A 21 16.04 -10.38 9.91
CA ALA A 21 16.99 -10.98 8.97
C ALA A 21 16.29 -12.03 8.10
N ASP A 22 15.38 -12.78 8.71
CA ASP A 22 14.64 -13.79 7.95
C ASP A 22 13.77 -13.15 6.89
N LEU A 23 13.07 -12.09 7.24
CA LEU A 23 12.23 -11.41 6.26
C LEU A 23 13.06 -10.82 5.15
N LYS A 24 14.20 -10.23 5.49
CA LYS A 24 15.07 -9.68 4.47
C LYS A 24 15.52 -10.75 3.50
N SER A 25 15.87 -11.93 4.03
CA SER A 25 16.29 -13.03 3.17
C SER A 25 15.16 -13.46 2.24
N LEU A 26 13.95 -13.56 2.77
CA LEU A 26 12.79 -13.93 1.96
C LEU A 26 12.51 -12.91 0.88
N LEU A 27 12.65 -11.64 1.19
CA LEU A 27 12.41 -10.60 0.20
C LEU A 27 13.44 -10.65 -0.91
N ASN A 28 14.70 -10.88 -0.55
CA ASN A 28 15.74 -10.99 -1.56
C ASN A 28 15.49 -12.18 -2.46
N ASP A 29 15.09 -13.30 -1.88
CA ASP A 29 14.82 -14.49 -2.68
C ASP A 29 13.62 -14.28 -3.59
N TYR A 30 12.60 -13.59 -3.08
CA TYR A 30 11.42 -13.30 -3.90
C TYR A 30 11.80 -12.43 -5.10
N ALA A 31 12.62 -11.42 -4.87
CA ALA A 31 13.06 -10.55 -5.96
C ALA A 31 13.85 -11.31 -6.99
N GLU A 32 14.70 -12.24 -6.53
CA GLU A 32 15.49 -13.03 -7.47
C GLU A 32 14.59 -13.93 -8.30
N ILE A 33 13.64 -14.59 -7.67
CA ILE A 33 12.71 -15.46 -8.39
C ILE A 33 11.87 -14.65 -9.36
N TYR A 34 11.42 -13.47 -8.92
CA TYR A 34 10.62 -12.59 -9.78
C TYR A 34 11.41 -12.23 -11.03
N ARG A 35 12.69 -11.87 -10.85
CA ARG A 35 13.50 -11.50 -11.98
C ARG A 35 13.67 -12.66 -12.95
N ARG A 36 13.86 -13.86 -12.43
CA ARG A 36 14.02 -15.03 -13.29
C ARG A 36 12.73 -15.37 -14.01
N THR A 37 11.61 -15.13 -13.35
CA THR A 37 10.31 -15.48 -13.94
C THR A 37 9.90 -14.51 -15.03
N TYR A 38 10.09 -13.22 -14.79
CA TYR A 38 9.57 -12.21 -15.71
C TYR A 38 10.67 -11.46 -16.47
N GLY A 39 11.91 -11.67 -16.14
CA GLY A 39 12.99 -10.99 -16.84
C GLY A 39 13.16 -9.55 -16.46
N ASN A 40 12.40 -9.05 -15.49
CA ASN A 40 12.51 -7.68 -15.03
C ASN A 40 13.60 -7.55 -13.99
N LYS A 41 14.16 -6.37 -13.90
CA LYS A 41 15.23 -6.13 -12.94
C LYS A 41 14.74 -5.35 -11.75
N GLU A 42 13.54 -5.65 -11.32
CA GLU A 42 12.98 -4.97 -10.16
C GLU A 42 13.68 -5.45 -8.90
N GLY A 43 14.02 -4.52 -8.06
CA GLY A 43 14.62 -4.86 -6.78
C GLY A 43 13.58 -4.94 -5.69
N VAL A 44 14.05 -5.27 -4.48
CA VAL A 44 13.15 -5.39 -3.35
C VAL A 44 12.35 -4.09 -3.13
N PRO A 45 12.99 -2.90 -3.12
CA PRO A 45 12.22 -1.69 -2.86
C PRO A 45 11.10 -1.45 -3.86
N GLU A 46 11.29 -1.86 -5.10
CA GLU A 46 10.26 -1.68 -6.11
C GLU A 46 9.13 -2.68 -5.97
N LEU A 47 9.40 -3.85 -5.44
CA LEU A 47 8.40 -4.88 -5.32
C LEU A 47 7.55 -4.77 -4.07
N ILE A 48 8.12 -4.24 -2.99
CA ILE A 48 7.41 -4.20 -1.72
C ILE A 48 6.06 -3.48 -1.79
N PRO A 49 5.94 -2.31 -2.41
CA PRO A 49 4.63 -1.68 -2.48
C PRO A 49 3.57 -2.54 -3.14
N PHE A 50 3.94 -3.25 -4.21
CA PHE A 50 2.98 -4.10 -4.90
C PHE A 50 2.62 -5.31 -4.05
N MET A 51 3.60 -5.86 -3.33
CA MET A 51 3.32 -6.98 -2.44
C MET A 51 2.34 -6.59 -1.35
N LEU A 52 2.53 -5.42 -0.76
CA LEU A 52 1.66 -4.96 0.30
C LEU A 52 0.26 -4.70 -0.23
N GLU A 53 0.15 -4.08 -1.38
CA GLU A 53 -1.16 -3.83 -1.97
C GLU A 53 -1.87 -5.14 -2.28
N ALA A 54 -1.14 -6.09 -2.81
CA ALA A 54 -1.74 -7.38 -3.14
C ALA A 54 -2.24 -8.09 -1.89
N PHE A 55 -1.44 -8.05 -0.84
CA PHE A 55 -1.84 -8.68 0.42
C PHE A 55 -3.10 -8.02 0.98
N ILE A 56 -3.09 -6.71 1.03
CA ILE A 56 -4.20 -5.97 1.61
C ILE A 56 -5.46 -6.15 0.78
N ASN A 57 -5.32 -6.10 -0.53
CA ASN A 57 -6.49 -6.23 -1.41
C ASN A 57 -7.08 -7.63 -1.36
N ALA A 58 -6.30 -8.61 -0.97
CA ALA A 58 -6.79 -9.97 -0.88
C ALA A 58 -7.39 -10.29 0.49
N ASP A 59 -7.45 -9.33 1.37
CA ASP A 59 -7.92 -9.56 2.75
C ASP A 59 -9.37 -9.10 2.88
N PRO A 60 -10.34 -10.02 2.84
CA PRO A 60 -11.75 -9.62 2.92
C PRO A 60 -12.11 -9.04 4.28
N GLY A 61 -11.45 -9.50 5.33
CA GLY A 61 -11.70 -8.93 6.64
C GLY A 61 -11.31 -7.48 6.73
N PHE A 62 -10.18 -7.14 6.10
CA PHE A 62 -9.75 -5.76 6.09
C PHE A 62 -10.71 -4.89 5.28
N LYS A 63 -11.16 -5.38 4.13
CA LYS A 63 -12.07 -4.61 3.30
C LYS A 63 -13.35 -4.28 4.05
N ARG A 64 -13.88 -5.26 4.77
CA ARG A 64 -15.10 -5.04 5.54
C ARG A 64 -14.86 -4.06 6.67
N ALA A 65 -13.79 -4.24 7.40
CA ALA A 65 -13.49 -3.37 8.52
C ALA A 65 -13.22 -1.95 8.06
N ARG A 66 -12.58 -1.81 6.91
CA ARG A 66 -12.29 -0.48 6.38
C ARG A 66 -13.57 0.24 6.00
N ARG A 67 -14.52 -0.49 5.41
CA ARG A 67 -15.79 0.13 5.06
C ARG A 67 -16.50 0.66 6.29
N GLU A 68 -16.48 -0.11 7.35
CA GLU A 68 -17.09 0.33 8.60
C GLU A 68 -16.35 1.54 9.17
N LEU A 69 -15.04 1.54 9.05
CA LEU A 69 -14.26 2.66 9.52
C LEU A 69 -14.57 3.93 8.73
N GLU A 70 -14.71 3.81 7.42
CA GLU A 70 -15.04 4.95 6.59
C GLU A 70 -16.43 5.46 6.89
N ASP A 71 -17.37 4.56 7.11
CA ASP A 71 -18.71 4.97 7.47
C ASP A 71 -18.71 5.71 8.79
N ALA A 72 -17.94 5.24 9.74
CA ALA A 72 -17.85 5.90 11.04
C ALA A 72 -17.25 7.29 10.89
N ARG A 73 -16.27 7.44 10.03
CA ARG A 73 -15.67 8.74 9.82
C ARG A 73 -16.63 9.72 9.18
N GLN A 74 -17.42 9.24 8.23
CA GLN A 74 -18.32 10.11 7.51
C GLN A 74 -19.58 10.41 8.28
N SER A 75 -20.09 9.44 9.00
CA SER A 75 -21.34 9.66 9.72
C SER A 75 -21.11 10.41 11.00
N LYS A 76 -19.89 10.53 11.44
CA LYS A 76 -19.64 11.22 12.67
C LYS A 76 -19.51 12.70 12.42
N PRO A 77 -20.37 13.51 12.94
CA PRO A 77 -20.22 14.93 12.72
C PRO A 77 -18.93 15.41 13.34
N ALA A 78 -18.63 16.57 13.09
CA ALA A 78 -17.37 17.11 13.46
C ALA A 78 -16.98 16.96 14.88
N ILE A 79 -17.73 16.29 15.59
CA ILE A 79 -17.40 16.13 16.92
C ILE A 79 -16.10 15.55 17.16
N GLN A 80 -15.66 15.26 16.69
CA GLN A 80 -14.57 14.62 16.98
C GLN A 80 -13.44 15.04 17.05
N THR A 81 -13.59 15.58 17.20
CA THR A 81 -12.61 15.85 17.27
C THR A 81 -11.70 15.55 17.85
N LYS A 82 -11.63 15.56 18.02
CA LYS A 82 -10.82 15.34 18.53
C LYS A 82 -10.07 14.97 19.03
N GLU A 83 -9.84 14.94 19.10
CA GLU A 83 -9.13 14.57 19.55
C GLU A 83 -8.53 14.58 19.97
N VAL A 84 -8.55 14.77 20.10
CA VAL A 84 -7.92 14.74 20.47
C VAL A 84 -7.35 14.56 20.67
#